data_e46616d979d79b2c5a069ed642460d34
#
_entry.id   e46616d979d79b2c5a069ed642460d34
#
_cell.length_a   1.000
_cell.length_b   1.000
_cell.length_c   1.000
_cell.angle_alpha   90.00
_cell.angle_beta   90.00
_cell.angle_gamma   90.00
#
_symmetry.space_group_name_H-M   'P 1'
#
loop_
_entity.id
_entity.type
_entity.pdbx_description
1 polymer ?
#
loop_
_entity_poly.entity_id
_entity_poly.type
_entity_poly.pdbx_seq_one_letter_code
_entity_poly.pdbx_strand_id
1 'polypeptide(L)'
;MFTVSDRKKPLSNKTILEHHRLISMILAQADKEMLAPYNPAAKASPPKVPKHEADYFQPEAIADIVKALEKAPVKWKAMSYILIDTGCRRGELMGLQWNCVDLDKGIMMIRQALLHTKEKGTYVGPPKTGQPRAICLSPETIAVLKEYRTDQLLQKIRHADIWQDTGFLFTKDDGTPMHPDSITDWLNKFSEENDLPHIHPHAFRHTAASMMIANGVDLVNAAAELGHATASTTLNIYAH
;
A
#
# COMPACT_ATOMS: atom_id res chain seq x y z
N MET A 1 40.25 8.39 -5.26
CA MET A 1 39.66 8.22 -6.60
C MET A 1 38.32 7.52 -6.38
N PHE A 2 37.20 8.25 -6.38
CA PHE A 2 35.90 7.64 -6.16
C PHE A 2 35.44 7.04 -7.48
N THR A 3 35.28 5.73 -7.55
CA THR A 3 34.71 5.04 -8.70
C THR A 3 33.25 5.45 -8.86
N VAL A 4 32.93 6.06 -9.99
CA VAL A 4 31.57 6.34 -10.41
C VAL A 4 30.85 4.99 -10.54
N SER A 5 29.79 4.81 -9.78
CA SER A 5 28.95 3.60 -9.84
C SER A 5 28.46 3.37 -11.28
N ASP A 6 28.52 2.14 -11.77
CA ASP A 6 28.05 1.67 -13.09
C ASP A 6 26.52 1.83 -13.33
N ARG A 7 25.88 2.81 -12.72
CA ARG A 7 24.46 3.09 -12.92
C ARG A 7 24.24 3.75 -14.27
N LYS A 8 23.50 3.09 -15.13
CA LYS A 8 23.11 3.59 -16.47
C LYS A 8 22.24 4.86 -16.43
N LYS A 9 21.68 5.26 -15.27
CA LYS A 9 20.85 6.48 -15.10
C LYS A 9 21.26 7.24 -13.83
N PRO A 10 21.31 8.59 -13.86
CA PRO A 10 21.57 9.42 -12.68
C PRO A 10 20.45 9.23 -11.63
N LEU A 11 20.76 9.51 -10.37
CA LEU A 11 19.78 9.49 -9.28
C LEU A 11 18.76 10.62 -9.47
N SER A 12 17.51 10.38 -9.10
CA SER A 12 16.49 11.45 -9.08
C SER A 12 16.80 12.49 -8.01
N ASN A 13 16.36 13.74 -8.23
CA ASN A 13 16.52 14.82 -7.25
C ASN A 13 15.94 14.44 -5.87
N LYS A 14 14.82 13.71 -5.85
CA LYS A 14 14.21 13.18 -4.62
C LYS A 14 15.16 12.22 -3.89
N THR A 15 15.76 11.29 -4.62
CA THR A 15 16.73 10.34 -4.05
C THR A 15 17.95 11.06 -3.49
N ILE A 16 18.47 12.06 -4.21
CA ILE A 16 19.61 12.88 -3.75
C ILE A 16 19.24 13.64 -2.47
N LEU A 17 18.04 14.23 -2.41
CA LEU A 17 17.55 14.92 -1.23
C LEU A 17 17.45 14.00 -0.02
N GLU A 18 16.95 12.76 -0.18
CA GLU A 18 16.86 11.81 0.94
C GLU A 18 18.25 11.36 1.43
N HIS A 19 19.21 11.15 0.53
CA HIS A 19 20.59 10.89 0.94
C HIS A 19 21.19 12.08 1.70
N HIS A 20 20.98 13.32 1.22
CA HIS A 20 21.43 14.51 1.91
C HIS A 20 20.84 14.61 3.32
N ARG A 21 19.53 14.36 3.47
CA ARG A 21 18.85 14.36 4.79
C ARG A 21 19.46 13.33 5.74
N LEU A 22 19.68 12.10 5.27
CA LEU A 22 20.27 11.03 6.07
C LEU A 22 21.70 11.40 6.53
N ILE A 23 22.54 11.86 5.62
CA ILE A 23 23.92 12.27 5.92
C ILE A 23 23.90 13.45 6.91
N SER A 24 23.04 14.44 6.71
CA SER A 24 22.92 15.59 7.60
C SER A 24 22.48 15.18 9.01
N MET A 25 21.55 14.21 9.14
CA MET A 25 21.13 13.67 10.44
C MET A 25 22.26 12.94 11.17
N ILE A 26 23.02 12.10 10.44
CA ILE A 26 24.18 11.39 11.02
C ILE A 26 25.23 12.37 11.52
N LEU A 27 25.58 13.37 10.70
CA LEU A 27 26.58 14.36 11.07
C LEU A 27 26.10 15.31 12.19
N ALA A 28 24.82 15.60 12.24
CA ALA A 28 24.25 16.37 13.36
C ALA A 28 24.31 15.59 14.70
N GLN A 29 24.14 14.27 14.64
CA GLN A 29 24.32 13.42 15.82
C GLN A 29 25.80 13.34 16.22
N ALA A 30 26.72 13.18 15.26
CA ALA A 30 28.16 13.18 15.52
C ALA A 30 28.67 14.51 16.13
N ASP A 31 28.12 15.65 15.70
CA ASP A 31 28.41 16.98 16.28
C ASP A 31 27.93 17.05 17.74
N LYS A 32 26.70 16.58 18.03
CA LYS A 32 26.17 16.48 19.38
C LYS A 32 27.04 15.64 20.33
N GLU A 33 27.58 14.55 19.82
CA GLU A 33 28.43 13.61 20.55
C GLU A 33 29.91 14.04 20.56
N MET A 34 30.22 15.25 20.06
CA MET A 34 31.59 15.79 19.93
C MET A 34 32.54 14.89 19.12
N LEU A 35 32.00 14.04 18.24
CA LEU A 35 32.77 13.19 17.32
C LEU A 35 33.15 13.93 16.02
N ALA A 36 32.46 15.02 15.72
CA ALA A 36 32.75 15.90 14.60
C ALA A 36 32.67 17.36 15.05
N PRO A 37 33.53 18.26 14.58
CA PRO A 37 33.57 19.66 15.04
C PRO A 37 32.38 20.50 14.51
N TYR A 38 31.70 20.04 13.48
CA TYR A 38 30.48 20.66 12.92
C TYR A 38 29.84 19.75 11.87
N ASN A 39 28.61 20.06 11.49
CA ASN A 39 27.89 19.34 10.41
C ASN A 39 28.14 20.01 9.03
N PRO A 40 29.04 19.53 8.18
CA PRO A 40 29.30 20.13 6.86
C PRO A 40 28.12 19.97 5.89
N ALA A 41 27.27 18.94 6.04
CA ALA A 41 26.11 18.74 5.20
C ALA A 41 25.05 19.84 5.38
N ALA A 42 25.03 20.54 6.52
CA ALA A 42 24.12 21.67 6.75
C ALA A 42 24.39 22.86 5.80
N LYS A 43 25.61 22.97 5.28
CA LYS A 43 26.02 24.03 4.33
C LYS A 43 25.78 23.63 2.86
N ALA A 44 25.53 22.35 2.59
CA ALA A 44 25.27 21.87 1.25
C ALA A 44 23.79 22.14 0.84
N SER A 45 23.57 22.61 -0.37
CA SER A 45 22.23 22.85 -0.91
C SER A 45 21.80 21.65 -1.76
N PRO A 46 20.86 20.81 -1.28
CA PRO A 46 20.34 19.72 -2.08
C PRO A 46 19.52 20.25 -3.27
N PRO A 47 19.34 19.44 -4.34
CA PRO A 47 18.55 19.86 -5.48
C PRO A 47 17.09 20.05 -5.07
N LYS A 48 16.45 21.06 -5.70
CA LYS A 48 15.00 21.26 -5.53
C LYS A 48 14.24 20.07 -6.12
N VAL A 49 13.30 19.54 -5.37
CA VAL A 49 12.36 18.51 -5.83
C VAL A 49 11.07 19.22 -6.18
N PRO A 50 10.61 19.15 -7.45
CA PRO A 50 9.30 19.66 -7.82
C PRO A 50 8.23 18.98 -6.97
N LYS A 51 7.22 19.73 -6.54
CA LYS A 51 6.02 19.11 -5.96
C LYS A 51 5.37 18.27 -7.05
N HIS A 52 5.22 16.97 -6.78
CA HIS A 52 4.43 16.09 -7.62
C HIS A 52 3.02 16.04 -7.01
N GLU A 53 2.02 16.30 -7.80
CA GLU A 53 0.64 16.07 -7.38
C GLU A 53 0.45 14.57 -7.14
N ALA A 54 -0.32 14.22 -6.13
CA ALA A 54 -0.59 12.82 -5.84
C ALA A 54 -1.45 12.24 -6.96
N ASP A 55 -1.02 11.15 -7.57
CA ASP A 55 -1.81 10.45 -8.58
C ASP A 55 -3.08 9.90 -7.91
N TYR A 56 -4.24 10.35 -8.38
CA TYR A 56 -5.54 9.80 -8.00
C TYR A 56 -6.40 9.61 -9.24
N PHE A 57 -7.31 8.66 -9.18
CA PHE A 57 -8.19 8.35 -10.30
C PHE A 57 -9.46 9.19 -10.23
N GLN A 58 -9.86 9.72 -11.38
CA GLN A 58 -11.18 10.31 -11.54
C GLN A 58 -12.26 9.22 -11.52
N PRO A 59 -13.52 9.54 -11.18
CA PRO A 59 -14.61 8.55 -11.10
C PRO A 59 -14.77 7.70 -12.37
N GLU A 60 -14.58 8.30 -13.53
CA GLU A 60 -14.67 7.62 -14.83
C GLU A 60 -13.57 6.55 -14.97
N ALA A 61 -12.34 6.86 -14.56
CA ALA A 61 -11.24 5.91 -14.58
C ALA A 61 -11.47 4.75 -13.60
N ILE A 62 -12.06 5.00 -12.43
CA ILE A 62 -12.46 3.95 -11.50
C ILE A 62 -13.54 3.05 -12.12
N ALA A 63 -14.52 3.62 -12.82
CA ALA A 63 -15.56 2.82 -13.49
C ALA A 63 -14.95 1.90 -14.57
N ASP A 64 -13.99 2.38 -15.35
CA ASP A 64 -13.29 1.58 -16.37
C ASP A 64 -12.44 0.47 -15.71
N ILE A 65 -11.73 0.79 -14.62
CA ILE A 65 -10.97 -0.20 -13.83
C ILE A 65 -11.89 -1.29 -13.30
N VAL A 66 -13.00 -0.93 -12.67
CA VAL A 66 -13.98 -1.87 -12.12
C VAL A 66 -14.56 -2.76 -13.23
N LYS A 67 -14.91 -2.19 -14.38
CA LYS A 67 -15.40 -2.93 -15.54
C LYS A 67 -14.37 -3.95 -16.07
N ALA A 68 -13.10 -3.57 -16.10
CA ALA A 68 -12.03 -4.50 -16.50
C ALA A 68 -11.84 -5.61 -15.45
N LEU A 69 -11.93 -5.29 -14.15
CA LEU A 69 -11.82 -6.25 -13.04
C LEU A 69 -12.88 -7.36 -13.08
N GLU A 70 -14.03 -7.16 -13.74
CA GLU A 70 -15.05 -8.20 -13.87
C GLU A 70 -14.55 -9.43 -14.65
N LYS A 71 -13.52 -9.27 -15.49
CA LYS A 71 -12.90 -10.35 -16.23
C LYS A 71 -11.64 -10.92 -15.57
N ALA A 72 -11.21 -10.31 -14.46
CA ALA A 72 -10.01 -10.72 -13.75
C ALA A 72 -10.25 -11.97 -12.88
N PRO A 73 -9.21 -12.78 -12.60
CA PRO A 73 -9.34 -13.86 -11.63
C PRO A 73 -9.80 -13.32 -10.27
N VAL A 74 -10.74 -14.02 -9.62
CA VAL A 74 -11.47 -13.56 -8.44
C VAL A 74 -10.56 -13.12 -7.27
N LYS A 75 -9.41 -13.76 -7.09
CA LYS A 75 -8.39 -13.37 -6.10
C LYS A 75 -7.93 -11.91 -6.29
N TRP A 76 -7.56 -11.56 -7.51
CA TRP A 76 -7.05 -10.22 -7.83
C TRP A 76 -8.15 -9.16 -7.87
N LYS A 77 -9.35 -9.57 -8.34
CA LYS A 77 -10.57 -8.77 -8.24
C LYS A 77 -10.84 -8.42 -6.77
N ALA A 78 -10.84 -9.38 -5.86
CA ALA A 78 -11.08 -9.16 -4.43
C ALA A 78 -10.02 -8.22 -3.79
N MET A 79 -8.74 -8.41 -4.11
CA MET A 79 -7.67 -7.51 -3.66
C MET A 79 -7.90 -6.07 -4.12
N SER A 80 -8.24 -5.90 -5.39
CA SER A 80 -8.45 -4.58 -6.00
C SER A 80 -9.69 -3.88 -5.43
N TYR A 81 -10.79 -4.61 -5.23
CA TYR A 81 -12.00 -4.07 -4.60
C TYR A 81 -11.74 -3.58 -3.16
N ILE A 82 -10.99 -4.34 -2.35
CA ILE A 82 -10.58 -3.87 -1.02
C ILE A 82 -9.75 -2.59 -1.12
N LEU A 83 -8.80 -2.51 -2.06
CA LEU A 83 -7.96 -1.31 -2.22
C LEU A 83 -8.78 -0.08 -2.63
N ILE A 84 -9.73 -0.25 -3.57
CA ILE A 84 -10.62 0.82 -4.05
C ILE A 84 -11.52 1.30 -2.91
N ASP A 85 -12.15 0.37 -2.21
CA ASP A 85 -13.15 0.64 -1.18
C ASP A 85 -12.53 1.28 0.08
N THR A 86 -11.38 0.77 0.51
CA THR A 86 -10.82 1.10 1.83
C THR A 86 -9.58 1.99 1.80
N GLY A 87 -8.90 2.06 0.68
CA GLY A 87 -7.61 2.74 0.57
C GLY A 87 -6.54 2.19 1.52
N CYS A 88 -6.65 0.94 1.98
CA CYS A 88 -5.68 0.35 2.90
C CYS A 88 -4.29 0.24 2.26
N ARG A 89 -3.25 0.19 3.08
CA ARG A 89 -1.89 0.03 2.57
C ARG A 89 -1.68 -1.37 2.03
N ARG A 90 -0.82 -1.50 1.02
CA ARG A 90 -0.45 -2.78 0.41
C ARG A 90 -0.09 -3.86 1.45
N GLY A 91 0.79 -3.54 2.40
CA GLY A 91 1.16 -4.49 3.45
C GLY A 91 0.01 -4.85 4.38
N GLU A 92 -0.92 -3.92 4.63
CA GLU A 92 -2.14 -4.16 5.41
C GLU A 92 -3.07 -5.12 4.66
N LEU A 93 -3.32 -4.88 3.36
CA LEU A 93 -4.08 -5.79 2.49
C LEU A 93 -3.51 -7.20 2.52
N MET A 94 -2.20 -7.35 2.31
CA MET A 94 -1.54 -8.65 2.25
C MET A 94 -1.45 -9.33 3.62
N GLY A 95 -1.57 -8.56 4.71
CA GLY A 95 -1.61 -9.04 6.08
C GLY A 95 -3.01 -9.43 6.58
N LEU A 96 -4.06 -9.27 5.77
CA LEU A 96 -5.42 -9.61 6.18
C LEU A 96 -5.60 -11.12 6.44
N GLN A 97 -6.41 -11.43 7.43
CA GLN A 97 -6.83 -12.79 7.77
C GLN A 97 -8.35 -12.89 7.79
N TRP A 98 -8.89 -14.08 7.52
CA TRP A 98 -10.34 -14.31 7.53
C TRP A 98 -11.01 -14.00 8.88
N ASN A 99 -10.31 -14.22 9.99
CA ASN A 99 -10.82 -13.89 11.32
C ASN A 99 -10.91 -12.37 11.59
N CYS A 100 -10.40 -11.55 10.69
CA CYS A 100 -10.48 -10.09 10.73
C CYS A 100 -11.60 -9.53 9.84
N VAL A 101 -12.37 -10.38 9.15
CA VAL A 101 -13.43 -9.98 8.21
C VAL A 101 -14.77 -10.60 8.62
N ASP A 102 -15.71 -9.75 9.00
CA ASP A 102 -17.10 -10.12 9.25
C ASP A 102 -17.92 -9.77 8.01
N LEU A 103 -18.17 -10.76 7.15
CA LEU A 103 -18.89 -10.57 5.89
C LEU A 103 -20.39 -10.33 6.08
N ASP A 104 -20.94 -10.66 7.25
CA ASP A 104 -22.36 -10.44 7.55
C ASP A 104 -22.62 -9.02 8.04
N LYS A 105 -21.69 -8.48 8.83
CA LYS A 105 -21.72 -7.09 9.27
C LYS A 105 -21.06 -6.13 8.30
N GLY A 106 -20.32 -6.63 7.32
CA GLY A 106 -19.55 -5.80 6.39
C GLY A 106 -18.41 -5.02 7.06
N ILE A 107 -17.76 -5.63 8.06
CA ILE A 107 -16.68 -4.98 8.82
C ILE A 107 -15.36 -5.74 8.63
N MET A 108 -14.30 -4.99 8.36
CA MET A 108 -12.95 -5.50 8.26
C MET A 108 -12.04 -4.81 9.29
N MET A 109 -11.28 -5.60 10.04
CA MET A 109 -10.29 -5.09 11.02
C MET A 109 -8.88 -5.17 10.46
N ILE A 110 -8.21 -4.03 10.34
CA ILE A 110 -6.78 -3.98 10.02
C ILE A 110 -6.02 -3.97 11.35
N ARG A 111 -5.34 -5.10 11.64
CA ARG A 111 -4.57 -5.31 12.89
C ARG A 111 -3.08 -5.46 12.66
N GLN A 112 -2.69 -5.82 11.44
CA GLN A 112 -1.33 -6.18 11.09
C GLN A 112 -1.03 -5.84 9.63
N ALA A 113 0.24 -5.91 9.28
CA ALA A 113 0.73 -5.79 7.91
C ALA A 113 1.71 -6.92 7.60
N LEU A 114 1.69 -7.41 6.38
CA LEU A 114 2.70 -8.32 5.86
C LEU A 114 3.86 -7.50 5.30
N LEU A 115 5.04 -7.75 5.82
CA LEU A 115 6.28 -7.03 5.49
C LEU A 115 7.29 -7.99 4.87
N HIS A 116 8.22 -7.47 4.09
CA HIS A 116 9.32 -8.24 3.55
C HIS A 116 10.63 -7.48 3.68
N THR A 117 11.67 -8.15 4.15
CA THR A 117 13.05 -7.66 4.11
C THR A 117 13.98 -8.77 3.61
N LYS A 118 15.11 -8.37 3.04
CA LYS A 118 16.11 -9.34 2.54
C LYS A 118 16.62 -10.26 3.64
N GLU A 119 16.70 -9.77 4.88
CA GLU A 119 17.26 -10.50 6.02
C GLU A 119 16.25 -11.47 6.65
N LYS A 120 14.98 -11.04 6.80
CA LYS A 120 13.94 -11.80 7.52
C LYS A 120 12.96 -12.53 6.58
N GLY A 121 13.05 -12.28 5.26
CA GLY A 121 12.02 -12.73 4.34
C GLY A 121 10.68 -12.03 4.59
N THR A 122 9.58 -12.76 4.40
CA THR A 122 8.22 -12.25 4.64
C THR A 122 7.79 -12.55 6.07
N TYR A 123 7.32 -11.54 6.79
CA TYR A 123 6.91 -11.63 8.19
C TYR A 123 5.76 -10.67 8.50
N VAL A 124 5.01 -10.98 9.56
CA VAL A 124 3.93 -10.14 10.07
C VAL A 124 4.48 -9.11 11.03
N GLY A 125 4.05 -7.87 10.87
CA GLY A 125 4.35 -6.76 11.77
C GLY A 125 3.11 -5.89 12.06
N PRO A 126 3.21 -4.93 12.97
CA PRO A 126 2.12 -3.99 13.23
C PRO A 126 1.86 -3.11 12.01
N PRO A 127 0.65 -2.53 11.88
CA PRO A 127 0.39 -1.49 10.90
C PRO A 127 1.36 -0.30 11.09
N LYS A 128 1.66 0.43 10.03
CA LYS A 128 2.62 1.56 10.07
C LYS A 128 2.32 2.60 11.16
N THR A 129 1.05 2.78 11.52
CA THR A 129 0.60 3.68 12.61
C THR A 129 0.53 3.01 13.96
N GLY A 130 0.78 1.70 14.04
CA GLY A 130 0.74 0.92 15.29
C GLY A 130 -0.66 0.64 15.84
N GLN A 131 -1.72 1.28 15.33
CA GLN A 131 -3.08 1.16 15.85
C GLN A 131 -3.97 0.32 14.92
N PRO A 132 -4.68 -0.68 15.47
CA PRO A 132 -5.75 -1.38 14.75
C PRO A 132 -6.90 -0.42 14.42
N ARG A 133 -7.59 -0.68 13.31
CA ARG A 133 -8.79 0.07 12.93
C ARG A 133 -9.81 -0.82 12.24
N ALA A 134 -11.10 -0.49 12.45
CA ALA A 134 -12.21 -1.09 11.73
C ALA A 134 -12.54 -0.25 10.50
N ILE A 135 -12.89 -0.90 9.42
CA ILE A 135 -13.35 -0.29 8.17
C ILE A 135 -14.64 -0.98 7.75
N CYS A 136 -15.64 -0.20 7.33
CA CYS A 136 -16.84 -0.72 6.71
C CYS A 136 -16.55 -1.07 5.25
N LEU A 137 -17.05 -2.22 4.79
CA LEU A 137 -16.95 -2.67 3.41
C LEU A 137 -18.23 -2.39 2.64
N SER A 138 -18.12 -2.01 1.38
CA SER A 138 -19.26 -1.87 0.48
C SER A 138 -19.91 -3.23 0.19
N PRO A 139 -21.21 -3.25 -0.17
CA PRO A 139 -21.92 -4.47 -0.57
C PRO A 139 -21.22 -5.20 -1.73
N GLU A 140 -20.65 -4.46 -2.67
CA GLU A 140 -19.92 -4.96 -3.82
C GLU A 140 -18.65 -5.70 -3.38
N THR A 141 -17.87 -5.09 -2.49
CA THR A 141 -16.66 -5.71 -1.92
C THR A 141 -17.01 -6.98 -1.14
N ILE A 142 -18.10 -6.96 -0.36
CA ILE A 142 -18.57 -8.14 0.36
C ILE A 142 -18.96 -9.27 -0.60
N ALA A 143 -19.67 -8.96 -1.69
CA ALA A 143 -20.05 -9.95 -2.69
C ALA A 143 -18.84 -10.63 -3.32
N VAL A 144 -17.84 -9.84 -3.75
CA VAL A 144 -16.59 -10.36 -4.33
C VAL A 144 -15.79 -11.18 -3.31
N LEU A 145 -15.78 -10.80 -2.04
CA LEU A 145 -15.11 -11.56 -0.97
C LEU A 145 -15.79 -12.89 -0.69
N LYS A 146 -17.11 -12.98 -0.77
CA LYS A 146 -17.87 -14.24 -0.66
C LYS A 146 -17.53 -15.17 -1.82
N GLU A 147 -17.47 -14.65 -3.03
CA GLU A 147 -17.05 -15.39 -4.22
C GLU A 147 -15.60 -15.91 -4.05
N TYR A 148 -14.69 -15.04 -3.65
CA TYR A 148 -13.28 -15.42 -3.43
C TYR A 148 -13.11 -16.45 -2.31
N ARG A 149 -13.89 -16.37 -1.24
CA ARG A 149 -13.86 -17.37 -0.17
C ARG A 149 -14.21 -18.75 -0.68
N THR A 150 -15.20 -18.84 -1.57
CA THR A 150 -15.58 -20.09 -2.22
C THR A 150 -14.45 -20.62 -3.12
N ASP A 151 -13.84 -19.75 -3.93
CA ASP A 151 -12.71 -20.11 -4.78
C ASP A 151 -11.50 -20.62 -3.94
N GLN A 152 -11.15 -19.94 -2.86
CA GLN A 152 -10.07 -20.36 -1.97
C GLN A 152 -10.36 -21.73 -1.30
N LEU A 153 -11.61 -22.00 -0.94
CA LEU A 153 -11.99 -23.32 -0.44
C LEU A 153 -11.81 -24.42 -1.50
N LEU A 154 -12.17 -24.14 -2.75
CA LEU A 154 -11.92 -25.06 -3.86
C LEU A 154 -10.43 -25.27 -4.11
N GLN A 155 -9.62 -24.21 -4.02
CA GLN A 155 -8.15 -24.33 -4.10
C GLN A 155 -7.61 -25.20 -2.96
N LYS A 156 -8.06 -24.99 -1.74
CA LYS A 156 -7.70 -25.82 -0.56
C LYS A 156 -8.00 -27.30 -0.79
N ILE A 157 -9.13 -27.63 -1.41
CA ILE A 157 -9.49 -29.02 -1.73
C ILE A 157 -8.58 -29.57 -2.83
N ARG A 158 -8.30 -28.80 -3.87
CA ARG A 158 -7.45 -29.24 -5.01
C ARG A 158 -5.99 -29.47 -4.60
N HIS A 159 -5.50 -28.74 -3.62
CA HIS A 159 -4.11 -28.77 -3.15
C HIS A 159 -4.00 -29.27 -1.71
N ALA A 160 -4.92 -30.15 -1.29
CA ALA A 160 -5.03 -30.61 0.09
C ALA A 160 -3.76 -31.28 0.64
N ASP A 161 -2.96 -31.87 -0.24
CA ASP A 161 -1.68 -32.52 0.06
C ASP A 161 -0.56 -31.55 0.46
N ILE A 162 -0.61 -30.30 -0.01
CA ILE A 162 0.40 -29.27 0.27
C ILE A 162 -0.15 -28.05 1.02
N TRP A 163 -1.48 -27.99 1.22
CA TRP A 163 -2.13 -26.85 1.81
C TRP A 163 -1.73 -26.61 3.27
N GLN A 164 -1.29 -25.39 3.55
CA GLN A 164 -1.01 -24.89 4.90
C GLN A 164 -2.11 -23.94 5.32
N ASP A 165 -2.82 -24.25 6.41
CA ASP A 165 -3.90 -23.40 6.92
C ASP A 165 -3.34 -22.26 7.77
N THR A 166 -2.95 -21.18 7.10
CA THR A 166 -2.33 -20.01 7.73
C THR A 166 -3.34 -18.96 8.16
N GLY A 167 -4.61 -19.10 7.77
CA GLY A 167 -5.69 -18.14 8.05
C GLY A 167 -5.61 -16.83 7.25
N PHE A 168 -4.59 -16.63 6.41
CA PHE A 168 -4.50 -15.44 5.57
C PHE A 168 -5.63 -15.37 4.55
N LEU A 169 -6.09 -14.14 4.30
CA LEU A 169 -7.10 -13.88 3.29
C LEU A 169 -6.54 -14.19 1.90
N PHE A 170 -5.33 -13.71 1.60
CA PHE A 170 -4.68 -13.88 0.30
C PHE A 170 -3.46 -14.78 0.38
N THR A 171 -3.57 -15.93 -0.27
CA THR A 171 -2.57 -16.99 -0.20
C THR A 171 -2.10 -17.42 -1.60
N LYS A 172 -0.93 -18.07 -1.62
CA LYS A 172 -0.51 -18.88 -2.75
C LYS A 172 -1.33 -20.17 -2.82
N ASP A 173 -1.06 -21.00 -3.82
CA ASP A 173 -1.77 -22.26 -4.04
C ASP A 173 -1.50 -23.31 -2.93
N ASP A 174 -0.41 -23.14 -2.18
CA ASP A 174 -0.05 -23.96 -1.02
C ASP A 174 -0.63 -23.44 0.32
N GLY A 175 -1.45 -22.38 0.29
CA GLY A 175 -2.03 -21.76 1.49
C GLY A 175 -1.09 -20.82 2.25
N THR A 176 0.17 -20.68 1.84
CA THR A 176 1.12 -19.73 2.45
C THR A 176 0.85 -18.28 1.99
N PRO A 177 1.24 -17.28 2.79
CA PRO A 177 1.04 -15.87 2.40
C PRO A 177 1.74 -15.53 1.09
N MET A 178 1.10 -14.71 0.27
CA MET A 178 1.70 -14.15 -0.94
C MET A 178 2.76 -13.11 -0.59
N HIS A 179 3.73 -12.88 -1.50
CA HIS A 179 4.69 -11.79 -1.32
C HIS A 179 3.96 -10.43 -1.32
N PRO A 180 4.32 -9.47 -0.45
CA PRO A 180 3.65 -8.17 -0.39
C PRO A 180 3.61 -7.40 -1.71
N ASP A 181 4.59 -7.57 -2.58
CA ASP A 181 4.65 -6.88 -3.87
C ASP A 181 3.75 -7.50 -4.95
N SER A 182 3.27 -8.75 -4.75
CA SER A 182 2.50 -9.47 -5.78
C SER A 182 1.31 -8.68 -6.34
N ILE A 183 0.59 -7.94 -5.50
CA ILE A 183 -0.53 -7.11 -5.98
C ILE A 183 -0.05 -5.94 -6.84
N THR A 184 1.10 -5.33 -6.53
CA THR A 184 1.67 -4.24 -7.32
C THR A 184 2.09 -4.74 -8.70
N ASP A 185 2.79 -5.87 -8.75
CA ASP A 185 3.24 -6.48 -10.02
C ASP A 185 2.05 -6.87 -10.89
N TRP A 186 1.00 -7.44 -10.27
CA TRP A 186 -0.21 -7.79 -10.98
C TRP A 186 -0.96 -6.55 -11.51
N LEU A 187 -1.12 -5.49 -10.70
CA LEU A 187 -1.80 -4.26 -11.12
C LEU A 187 -1.06 -3.56 -12.27
N ASN A 188 0.27 -3.55 -12.26
CA ASN A 188 1.07 -3.01 -13.36
C ASN A 188 0.75 -3.73 -14.67
N LYS A 189 0.81 -5.06 -14.65
CA LYS A 189 0.50 -5.88 -15.82
C LYS A 189 -0.97 -5.74 -16.25
N PHE A 190 -1.89 -5.75 -15.31
CA PHE A 190 -3.32 -5.59 -15.56
C PHE A 190 -3.64 -4.24 -16.22
N SER A 191 -3.03 -3.14 -15.79
CA SER A 191 -3.23 -1.83 -16.39
C SER A 191 -2.71 -1.77 -17.83
N GLU A 192 -1.55 -2.37 -18.11
CA GLU A 192 -0.99 -2.46 -19.46
C GLU A 192 -1.87 -3.31 -20.40
N GLU A 193 -2.34 -4.48 -19.94
CA GLU A 193 -3.15 -5.42 -20.72
C GLU A 193 -4.56 -4.89 -21.04
N ASN A 194 -5.06 -3.90 -20.30
CA ASN A 194 -6.41 -3.34 -20.46
C ASN A 194 -6.42 -1.88 -20.92
N ASP A 195 -5.28 -1.32 -21.34
CA ASP A 195 -5.13 0.09 -21.76
C ASP A 195 -5.63 1.09 -20.69
N LEU A 196 -5.42 0.74 -19.40
CA LEU A 196 -5.82 1.57 -18.27
C LEU A 196 -4.67 2.50 -17.82
N PRO A 197 -4.96 3.59 -17.11
CA PRO A 197 -3.93 4.37 -16.44
C PRO A 197 -3.07 3.48 -15.54
N HIS A 198 -1.80 3.82 -15.33
CA HIS A 198 -0.91 3.05 -14.45
C HIS A 198 -1.49 2.94 -13.04
N ILE A 199 -1.79 1.71 -12.61
CA ILE A 199 -2.47 1.41 -11.37
C ILE A 199 -1.46 0.91 -10.32
N HIS A 200 -1.43 1.55 -9.18
CA HIS A 200 -0.67 1.08 -8.02
C HIS A 200 -1.44 1.30 -6.71
N PRO A 201 -1.17 0.54 -5.64
CA PRO A 201 -1.97 0.58 -4.41
C PRO A 201 -2.07 1.98 -3.78
N HIS A 202 -1.06 2.82 -3.91
CA HIS A 202 -1.10 4.19 -3.39
C HIS A 202 -2.04 5.11 -4.17
N ALA A 203 -2.20 4.92 -5.49
CA ALA A 203 -3.16 5.69 -6.27
C ALA A 203 -4.60 5.38 -5.82
N PHE A 204 -4.95 4.12 -5.57
CA PHE A 204 -6.25 3.77 -4.98
C PHE A 204 -6.46 4.42 -3.61
N ARG A 205 -5.42 4.45 -2.78
CA ARG A 205 -5.49 5.11 -1.47
C ARG A 205 -5.74 6.62 -1.59
N HIS A 206 -5.08 7.30 -2.53
CA HIS A 206 -5.32 8.71 -2.80
C HIS A 206 -6.73 8.93 -3.33
N THR A 207 -7.21 8.04 -4.20
CA THR A 207 -8.58 8.07 -4.72
C THR A 207 -9.61 7.87 -3.62
N ALA A 208 -9.46 6.86 -2.76
CA ALA A 208 -10.35 6.62 -1.63
C ALA A 208 -10.43 7.85 -0.71
N ALA A 209 -9.27 8.44 -0.41
CA ALA A 209 -9.20 9.67 0.36
C ALA A 209 -9.96 10.82 -0.32
N SER A 210 -9.76 11.04 -1.66
CA SER A 210 -10.47 12.06 -2.44
C SER A 210 -11.98 11.85 -2.40
N MET A 211 -12.42 10.61 -2.59
CA MET A 211 -13.85 10.26 -2.58
C MET A 211 -14.48 10.47 -1.19
N MET A 212 -13.80 10.12 -0.10
CA MET A 212 -14.29 10.36 1.27
C MET A 212 -14.55 11.85 1.49
N ILE A 213 -13.63 12.71 1.10
CA ILE A 213 -13.76 14.15 1.28
C ILE A 213 -14.83 14.73 0.36
N ALA A 214 -14.87 14.31 -0.90
CA ALA A 214 -15.92 14.74 -1.84
C ALA A 214 -17.33 14.36 -1.34
N ASN A 215 -17.46 13.27 -0.60
CA ASN A 215 -18.69 12.83 0.04
C ASN A 215 -18.94 13.48 1.43
N GLY A 216 -18.15 14.50 1.81
CA GLY A 216 -18.38 15.27 3.03
C GLY A 216 -17.81 14.62 4.31
N VAL A 217 -17.02 13.57 4.22
CA VAL A 217 -16.29 13.02 5.38
C VAL A 217 -15.24 14.03 5.81
N ASP A 218 -15.24 14.41 7.09
CA ASP A 218 -14.25 15.35 7.59
C ASP A 218 -12.81 14.78 7.54
N LEU A 219 -11.83 15.67 7.45
CA LEU A 219 -10.42 15.31 7.26
C LEU A 219 -9.85 14.42 8.39
N VAL A 220 -10.36 14.57 9.62
CA VAL A 220 -9.86 13.79 10.78
C VAL A 220 -10.37 12.36 10.68
N ASN A 221 -11.66 12.17 10.33
CA ASN A 221 -12.26 10.86 10.13
C ASN A 221 -11.67 10.16 8.90
N ALA A 222 -11.52 10.85 7.77
CA ALA A 222 -10.84 10.30 6.61
C ALA A 222 -9.39 9.88 6.91
N ALA A 223 -8.65 10.68 7.68
CA ALA A 223 -7.30 10.33 8.13
C ALA A 223 -7.28 9.09 9.04
N ALA A 224 -8.25 8.98 9.95
CA ALA A 224 -8.38 7.83 10.86
C ALA A 224 -8.70 6.53 10.09
N GLU A 225 -9.67 6.56 9.18
CA GLU A 225 -10.04 5.41 8.34
C GLU A 225 -8.86 4.95 7.46
N LEU A 226 -8.16 5.88 6.84
CA LEU A 226 -6.97 5.58 6.07
C LEU A 226 -5.79 5.16 6.96
N GLY A 227 -5.81 5.42 8.26
CA GLY A 227 -4.71 5.18 9.18
C GLY A 227 -3.52 6.10 8.87
N HIS A 228 -3.75 7.39 8.66
CA HIS A 228 -2.69 8.40 8.62
C HIS A 228 -2.27 8.76 10.06
N ALA A 229 -0.98 8.94 10.29
CA ALA A 229 -0.47 9.31 11.62
C ALA A 229 -0.93 10.73 12.03
N THR A 230 -1.18 11.60 11.05
CA THR A 230 -1.64 12.98 11.26
C THR A 230 -2.62 13.38 10.16
N ALA A 231 -3.62 14.19 10.50
CA ALA A 231 -4.56 14.78 9.53
C ALA A 231 -3.84 15.66 8.48
N SER A 232 -2.67 16.23 8.79
CA SER A 232 -1.86 16.99 7.86
C SER A 232 -1.39 16.15 6.66
N THR A 233 -1.23 14.84 6.81
CA THR A 233 -0.91 13.94 5.69
C THR A 233 -2.06 13.88 4.69
N THR A 234 -3.30 13.85 5.18
CA THR A 234 -4.51 13.91 4.36
C THR A 234 -4.64 15.31 3.74
N LEU A 235 -4.45 16.38 4.52
CA LEU A 235 -4.53 17.76 4.04
C LEU A 235 -3.56 18.05 2.89
N ASN A 236 -2.32 17.54 2.97
CA ASN A 236 -1.30 17.76 1.92
C ASN A 236 -1.67 17.12 0.57
N ILE A 237 -2.60 16.17 0.55
CA ILE A 237 -3.14 15.57 -0.67
C ILE A 237 -4.18 16.50 -1.31
N TYR A 238 -4.85 17.35 -0.51
CA TYR A 238 -6.01 18.18 -0.91
C TYR A 238 -5.78 19.70 -0.86
N ALA A 239 -4.62 20.16 -0.47
CA ALA A 239 -4.29 21.60 -0.41
C ALA A 239 -4.08 22.24 -1.80
N HIS A 240 -4.87 21.78 -2.80
CA HIS A 240 -4.80 22.31 -4.17
C HIS A 240 -6.18 22.70 -4.68
#